data_440fdbc2de4bbc64a6cd67c1aeb2bd92
#
_entry.id   440fdbc2de4bbc64a6cd67c1aeb2bd92
#
_cell.length_a   1.000
_cell.length_b   1.000
_cell.length_c   1.000
_cell.angle_alpha   90.00
_cell.angle_beta   90.00
_cell.angle_gamma   90.00
#
_symmetry.space_group_name_H-M   'P 1'
#
loop_
_entity.id
_entity.type
_entity.pdbx_description
1 polymer ?
#
loop_
_entity_poly.entity_id
_entity_poly.type
_entity_poly.pdbx_seq_one_letter_code
_entity_poly.pdbx_strand_id
1 'polypeptide(L)'
;MIRNIESSPLQIMRKLLLLFLFSCWSLQAQDKSGITGKPDTSFTNYSALRMVSKQDPTIRLAEYQSSKSKVQSSVYKVIGARKLMVDEYSISSRKLPTLVFFHGGGWRTGHRSQHIPLAKALADRGYRVFLVEYRLSTEALYPAAMLDAQAALQWVAKRKNVGEIYVGGYSAGGQMAALLGSVQDENTYGKGIKLAGVIDVDGILAFIHPESGEGDDSKRTSAATHYFGYNKVVGEAIWKEASALSHVTKGDPPVLFLNSGDDRMHAGRDDFMRKMAMLGIHTEYHTFEKSHHTFVLMNHYFAQLVDRMDRFMKKRLVVGAEFKTIQSAVDVARPGQEIYIKNGIYREKIFVDSLKHHLRFVGESRAGVVIQETIARDIWRCSNPDDYGAGVLNVKGHDLSFSNLTIMNDYGFNAKSDVTIPCLNEAGKETTTTVQKYALPREKGEKEGEKIVRVDGHQFAVRTMPGATRLSFEHCTLRSGGGDTMSPWDVNTGMYYLNDCLIEGGVDLYCPRGYALAENCTFVCHNLSAAIWHDGSGDEQAKTVLKNCRFVGDPGYKLGRYHREAQFYLFNCSFDKNMADAPIYQSGDRVLNWGHRVYYSESHRDGGDFAWHKNNTKIKATEMTFKSIFGEKWKK
;
A
#
# COMPACT_ATOMS: atom_id res chain seq x y z
N MET A 1 -45.26 -10.89 4.17
CA MET A 1 -45.14 -12.36 4.33
C MET A 1 -43.77 -12.68 4.89
N ILE A 2 -43.71 -12.88 6.19
CA ILE A 2 -42.49 -13.22 6.93
C ILE A 2 -42.41 -14.74 6.92
N ARG A 3 -41.41 -15.33 6.29
CA ARG A 3 -41.15 -16.77 6.41
C ARG A 3 -40.20 -16.99 7.57
N ASN A 4 -40.74 -17.54 8.66
CA ASN A 4 -39.98 -18.14 9.74
C ASN A 4 -39.23 -19.36 9.17
N ILE A 5 -37.91 -19.36 9.31
CA ILE A 5 -37.07 -20.54 9.09
C ILE A 5 -36.92 -21.20 10.46
N GLU A 6 -37.81 -22.15 10.77
CA GLU A 6 -37.62 -23.07 11.90
C GLU A 6 -36.48 -24.02 11.57
N SER A 7 -35.42 -23.99 12.35
CA SER A 7 -34.37 -24.98 12.30
C SER A 7 -34.92 -26.33 12.81
N SER A 8 -34.80 -27.38 12.01
CA SER A 8 -35.33 -28.71 12.32
C SER A 8 -34.71 -29.27 13.62
N PRO A 9 -35.46 -30.03 14.40
CA PRO A 9 -34.99 -30.68 15.64
C PRO A 9 -33.71 -31.51 15.43
N LEU A 10 -33.48 -32.02 14.24
CA LEU A 10 -32.28 -32.77 13.84
C LEU A 10 -31.02 -31.90 13.78
N GLN A 11 -31.13 -30.63 13.43
CA GLN A 11 -29.99 -29.70 13.40
C GLN A 11 -29.64 -29.22 14.82
N ILE A 12 -30.60 -29.06 15.68
CA ILE A 12 -30.41 -28.74 17.09
C ILE A 12 -29.78 -29.93 17.80
N MET A 13 -30.26 -31.15 17.54
CA MET A 13 -29.70 -32.39 18.09
C MET A 13 -28.27 -32.66 17.60
N ARG A 14 -27.94 -32.36 16.31
CA ARG A 14 -26.55 -32.44 15.80
C ARG A 14 -25.63 -31.42 16.45
N LYS A 15 -26.09 -30.18 16.69
CA LYS A 15 -25.29 -29.17 17.41
C LYS A 15 -25.11 -29.53 18.89
N LEU A 16 -26.10 -30.10 19.54
CA LEU A 16 -26.00 -30.61 20.92
C LEU A 16 -25.12 -31.86 21.00
N LEU A 17 -25.18 -32.75 20.02
CA LEU A 17 -24.32 -33.95 19.97
C LEU A 17 -22.87 -33.59 19.69
N LEU A 18 -22.59 -32.57 18.86
CA LEU A 18 -21.24 -32.02 18.65
C LEU A 18 -20.71 -31.33 19.92
N LEU A 19 -21.55 -30.65 20.69
CA LEU A 19 -21.18 -30.09 22.00
C LEU A 19 -20.91 -31.19 23.05
N PHE A 20 -21.61 -32.34 23.01
CA PHE A 20 -21.38 -33.46 23.91
C PHE A 20 -20.20 -34.35 23.51
N LEU A 21 -19.84 -34.44 22.21
CA LEU A 21 -18.64 -35.16 21.75
C LEU A 21 -17.34 -34.42 22.04
N PHE A 22 -17.39 -33.10 22.24
CA PHE A 22 -16.25 -32.30 22.72
C PHE A 22 -16.04 -32.39 24.26
N SER A 23 -16.97 -32.95 25.01
CA SER A 23 -16.89 -33.04 26.50
C SER A 23 -16.31 -34.35 27.04
N CYS A 24 -15.88 -35.28 26.17
CA CYS A 24 -15.29 -36.56 26.62
C CYS A 24 -13.78 -36.69 26.39
N TRP A 25 -13.07 -35.56 26.16
CA TRP A 25 -11.62 -35.59 26.33
C TRP A 25 -11.30 -35.37 27.81
N SER A 26 -10.55 -36.28 28.39
CA SER A 26 -10.11 -36.29 29.77
C SER A 26 -9.89 -34.87 30.30
N LEU A 27 -10.74 -34.44 31.23
CA LEU A 27 -10.57 -33.21 32.02
C LEU A 27 -9.31 -33.34 32.89
N GLN A 28 -8.15 -33.22 32.26
CA GLN A 28 -6.95 -32.98 33.03
C GLN A 28 -7.05 -31.53 33.52
N ALA A 29 -7.13 -31.35 34.83
CA ALA A 29 -7.26 -30.04 35.46
C ALA A 29 -6.04 -29.17 35.08
N GLN A 30 -6.27 -27.88 34.80
CA GLN A 30 -5.17 -26.94 34.60
C GLN A 30 -4.21 -26.98 35.79
N ASP A 31 -2.91 -27.06 35.51
CA ASP A 31 -1.87 -26.89 36.53
C ASP A 31 -1.83 -25.42 36.98
N LYS A 32 -2.23 -25.19 38.22
CA LYS A 32 -2.26 -23.89 38.89
C LYS A 32 -1.10 -23.69 39.86
N SER A 33 -0.16 -24.62 39.94
CA SER A 33 0.99 -24.58 40.86
C SER A 33 1.85 -23.33 40.72
N GLY A 34 1.86 -22.72 39.50
CA GLY A 34 2.57 -21.48 39.22
C GLY A 34 1.87 -20.19 39.66
N ILE A 35 0.60 -20.27 40.15
CA ILE A 35 -0.17 -19.09 40.57
C ILE A 35 0.20 -18.74 42.01
N THR A 36 0.75 -17.53 42.20
CA THR A 36 1.08 -16.98 43.53
C THR A 36 0.07 -15.93 44.01
N GLY A 37 -0.84 -15.51 43.11
CA GLY A 37 -1.79 -14.42 43.34
C GLY A 37 -1.19 -13.02 43.30
N LYS A 38 0.09 -12.88 42.97
CA LYS A 38 0.80 -11.61 42.90
C LYS A 38 1.57 -11.48 41.58
N PRO A 39 1.73 -10.25 41.01
CA PRO A 39 2.56 -10.05 39.86
C PRO A 39 4.05 -10.28 40.18
N ASP A 40 4.77 -10.91 39.27
CA ASP A 40 6.22 -11.09 39.36
C ASP A 40 6.91 -10.02 38.52
N THR A 41 7.61 -9.07 39.15
CA THR A 41 8.37 -8.01 38.50
C THR A 41 9.88 -8.24 38.58
N SER A 42 10.33 -9.46 38.83
CA SER A 42 11.74 -9.78 39.04
C SER A 42 12.59 -9.65 37.76
N PHE A 43 11.99 -9.81 36.57
CA PHE A 43 12.68 -9.57 35.31
C PHE A 43 12.68 -8.07 34.98
N THR A 44 13.84 -7.45 35.06
CA THR A 44 14.07 -6.02 34.83
C THR A 44 14.99 -5.79 33.63
N ASN A 45 15.07 -4.54 33.15
CA ASN A 45 16.04 -4.18 32.09
C ASN A 45 17.48 -4.50 32.51
N TYR A 46 17.80 -4.33 33.81
CA TYR A 46 19.12 -4.71 34.34
C TYR A 46 19.36 -6.23 34.33
N SER A 47 18.33 -7.03 34.58
CA SER A 47 18.40 -8.49 34.44
C SER A 47 18.70 -8.86 32.98
N ALA A 48 18.03 -8.22 32.01
CA ALA A 48 18.25 -8.40 30.60
C ALA A 48 19.69 -8.00 30.18
N LEU A 49 20.19 -6.85 30.67
CA LEU A 49 21.56 -6.42 30.39
C LEU A 49 22.59 -7.44 30.87
N ARG A 50 22.44 -7.99 32.08
CA ARG A 50 23.35 -9.01 32.61
C ARG A 50 23.42 -10.29 31.78
N MET A 51 22.37 -10.62 31.04
CA MET A 51 22.36 -11.79 30.16
C MET A 51 23.31 -11.61 28.96
N VAL A 52 23.45 -10.40 28.45
CA VAL A 52 24.17 -10.11 27.20
C VAL A 52 25.55 -9.45 27.43
N SER A 53 25.74 -8.76 28.56
CA SER A 53 27.00 -8.01 28.85
C SER A 53 28.23 -8.88 28.98
N LYS A 54 28.07 -10.19 29.22
CA LYS A 54 29.21 -11.13 29.23
C LYS A 54 29.76 -11.38 27.82
N GLN A 55 28.90 -11.31 26.81
CA GLN A 55 29.28 -11.55 25.41
C GLN A 55 29.67 -10.25 24.70
N ASP A 56 29.03 -9.13 25.09
CA ASP A 56 29.32 -7.79 24.61
C ASP A 56 29.48 -6.81 25.80
N PRO A 57 30.72 -6.58 26.29
CA PRO A 57 30.95 -5.65 27.39
C PRO A 57 30.65 -4.17 27.06
N THR A 58 30.46 -3.83 25.78
CA THR A 58 30.19 -2.46 25.34
C THR A 58 28.68 -2.12 25.35
N ILE A 59 27.83 -3.16 25.41
CA ILE A 59 26.38 -2.99 25.39
C ILE A 59 25.88 -2.31 26.67
N ARG A 60 24.91 -1.43 26.52
CA ARG A 60 24.27 -0.70 27.61
C ARG A 60 22.76 -0.75 27.44
N LEU A 61 22.02 -0.44 28.48
CA LEU A 61 20.58 -0.23 28.37
C LEU A 61 20.29 0.95 27.43
N ALA A 62 19.22 0.82 26.69
CA ALA A 62 18.67 1.91 25.91
C ALA A 62 18.18 3.01 26.86
N GLU A 63 18.63 4.23 26.64
CA GLU A 63 18.19 5.43 27.33
C GLU A 63 17.68 6.45 26.34
N TYR A 64 16.64 7.19 26.72
CA TYR A 64 16.15 8.29 25.92
C TYR A 64 15.63 9.40 26.83
N GLN A 65 16.22 10.58 26.70
CA GLN A 65 15.82 11.77 27.41
C GLN A 65 14.90 12.61 26.53
N SER A 66 13.64 12.72 26.92
CA SER A 66 12.68 13.60 26.26
C SER A 66 12.45 14.84 27.10
N SER A 67 12.56 16.01 26.47
CA SER A 67 12.18 17.30 27.09
C SER A 67 10.73 17.68 26.79
N LYS A 68 10.04 16.94 25.93
CA LYS A 68 8.70 17.29 25.40
C LYS A 68 7.60 16.36 25.88
N SER A 69 7.88 15.06 26.00
CA SER A 69 6.84 14.09 26.33
C SER A 69 6.40 14.20 27.79
N LYS A 70 5.08 14.19 27.97
CA LYS A 70 4.42 14.11 29.28
C LYS A 70 3.97 12.68 29.51
N VAL A 71 3.96 12.25 30.77
CA VAL A 71 3.45 10.95 31.17
C VAL A 71 2.22 11.12 32.06
N GLN A 72 1.21 10.29 31.79
CA GLN A 72 0.01 10.19 32.63
C GLN A 72 -0.31 8.72 32.89
N SER A 73 -0.33 8.32 34.18
CA SER A 73 -0.73 6.98 34.58
C SER A 73 -2.23 6.94 34.91
N SER A 74 -2.90 5.87 34.48
CA SER A 74 -4.34 5.68 34.71
C SER A 74 -4.65 4.22 35.00
N VAL A 75 -5.73 3.98 35.75
CA VAL A 75 -6.31 2.65 35.91
C VAL A 75 -7.24 2.39 34.72
N TYR A 76 -7.02 1.32 33.95
CA TYR A 76 -7.90 0.96 32.84
C TYR A 76 -8.84 -0.19 33.18
N LYS A 77 -8.48 -1.02 34.18
CA LYS A 77 -9.29 -2.15 34.63
C LYS A 77 -9.09 -2.43 36.13
N VAL A 78 -10.16 -2.83 36.80
CA VAL A 78 -10.14 -3.25 38.20
C VAL A 78 -10.68 -4.69 38.31
N ILE A 79 -9.97 -5.54 39.00
CA ILE A 79 -10.33 -6.96 39.24
C ILE A 79 -10.17 -7.26 40.72
N GLY A 80 -11.26 -7.21 41.47
CA GLY A 80 -11.19 -7.23 42.92
C GLY A 80 -10.34 -6.10 43.46
N ALA A 81 -9.32 -6.40 44.25
CA ALA A 81 -8.36 -5.41 44.77
C ALA A 81 -7.26 -5.03 43.73
N ARG A 82 -7.10 -5.77 42.64
CA ARG A 82 -6.08 -5.59 41.62
C ARG A 82 -6.48 -4.46 40.66
N LYS A 83 -5.66 -3.41 40.59
CA LYS A 83 -5.78 -2.32 39.61
C LYS A 83 -4.74 -2.51 38.52
N LEU A 84 -5.17 -2.64 37.28
CA LEU A 84 -4.28 -2.68 36.12
C LEU A 84 -4.07 -1.29 35.57
N MET A 85 -2.82 -0.92 35.42
CA MET A 85 -2.39 0.42 35.07
C MET A 85 -1.96 0.54 33.60
N VAL A 86 -2.09 1.74 33.08
CA VAL A 86 -1.53 2.13 31.78
C VAL A 86 -0.85 3.48 31.90
N ASP A 87 0.34 3.62 31.29
CA ASP A 87 1.09 4.87 31.24
C ASP A 87 1.02 5.43 29.82
N GLU A 88 0.46 6.63 29.69
CA GLU A 88 0.32 7.38 28.44
C GLU A 88 1.49 8.35 28.29
N TYR A 89 2.21 8.28 27.19
CA TYR A 89 3.27 9.20 26.78
C TYR A 89 2.82 9.98 25.53
N SER A 90 2.84 11.32 25.60
CA SER A 90 2.53 12.16 24.43
C SER A 90 3.08 13.57 24.59
N ILE A 91 3.27 14.28 23.46
CA ILE A 91 3.72 15.68 23.42
C ILE A 91 2.58 16.67 23.18
N SER A 92 1.37 16.19 22.93
CA SER A 92 0.24 17.01 22.52
C SER A 92 -1.09 16.44 22.98
N SER A 93 -2.04 17.32 23.27
CA SER A 93 -3.44 16.98 23.51
C SER A 93 -4.24 16.73 22.21
N ARG A 94 -3.65 16.97 21.03
CA ARG A 94 -4.29 16.74 19.74
C ARG A 94 -4.48 15.25 19.48
N LYS A 95 -5.32 14.93 18.50
CA LYS A 95 -5.50 13.57 18.00
C LYS A 95 -4.21 13.13 17.29
N LEU A 96 -3.55 12.11 17.83
CA LEU A 96 -2.29 11.57 17.29
C LEU A 96 -2.44 10.09 16.95
N PRO A 97 -1.69 9.57 15.95
CA PRO A 97 -1.54 8.13 15.78
C PRO A 97 -1.05 7.50 17.07
N THR A 98 -1.62 6.36 17.44
CA THR A 98 -1.52 5.82 18.79
C THR A 98 -0.96 4.41 18.77
N LEU A 99 0.05 4.12 19.57
CA LEU A 99 0.60 2.80 19.81
C LEU A 99 0.19 2.32 21.20
N VAL A 100 -0.42 1.13 21.27
CA VAL A 100 -0.65 0.39 22.53
C VAL A 100 0.37 -0.72 22.59
N PHE A 101 1.26 -0.69 23.60
CA PHE A 101 2.43 -1.55 23.66
C PHE A 101 2.46 -2.42 24.92
N PHE A 102 2.68 -3.73 24.72
CA PHE A 102 2.73 -4.75 25.77
C PHE A 102 4.18 -5.19 26.02
N HIS A 103 4.55 -5.30 27.30
CA HIS A 103 5.89 -5.73 27.69
C HIS A 103 6.10 -7.24 27.53
N GLY A 104 7.36 -7.65 27.47
CA GLY A 104 7.78 -9.05 27.48
C GLY A 104 7.90 -9.63 28.89
N GLY A 105 8.45 -10.85 28.95
CA GLY A 105 8.71 -11.57 30.20
C GLY A 105 8.02 -12.94 30.28
N GLY A 106 7.77 -13.60 29.14
CA GLY A 106 7.21 -14.94 29.06
C GLY A 106 5.83 -15.07 29.71
N TRP A 107 4.99 -14.04 29.61
CA TRP A 107 3.66 -13.94 30.24
C TRP A 107 3.67 -14.11 31.78
N ARG A 108 4.83 -14.31 32.37
CA ARG A 108 5.02 -14.69 33.77
C ARG A 108 5.63 -13.60 34.63
N THR A 109 6.48 -12.76 34.04
CA THR A 109 7.22 -11.71 34.74
C THR A 109 7.32 -10.46 33.87
N GLY A 110 7.88 -9.37 34.42
CA GLY A 110 8.09 -8.12 33.70
C GLY A 110 7.18 -6.98 34.17
N HIS A 111 7.36 -5.82 33.55
CA HIS A 111 6.60 -4.63 33.90
C HIS A 111 6.57 -3.64 32.74
N ARG A 112 5.49 -2.89 32.57
CA ARG A 112 5.31 -1.86 31.52
C ARG A 112 6.44 -0.82 31.46
N SER A 113 7.09 -0.50 32.59
CA SER A 113 8.19 0.48 32.63
C SER A 113 9.45 0.07 31.84
N GLN A 114 9.57 -1.19 31.43
CA GLN A 114 10.71 -1.68 30.65
C GLN A 114 10.88 -0.90 29.34
N HIS A 115 9.79 -0.37 28.76
CA HIS A 115 9.77 0.30 27.47
C HIS A 115 9.59 1.83 27.55
N ILE A 116 9.89 2.44 28.70
CA ILE A 116 9.84 3.89 28.86
C ILE A 116 10.70 4.64 27.84
N PRO A 117 11.96 4.24 27.55
CA PRO A 117 12.76 4.90 26.52
C PRO A 117 12.08 4.87 25.14
N LEU A 118 11.52 3.74 24.75
CA LEU A 118 10.79 3.56 23.50
C LEU A 118 9.56 4.49 23.42
N ALA A 119 8.76 4.52 24.47
CA ALA A 119 7.57 5.34 24.53
C ALA A 119 7.90 6.84 24.41
N LYS A 120 8.93 7.30 25.10
CA LYS A 120 9.40 8.69 25.01
C LYS A 120 9.91 9.04 23.62
N ALA A 121 10.72 8.15 23.00
CA ALA A 121 11.27 8.39 21.67
C ALA A 121 10.17 8.46 20.59
N LEU A 122 9.18 7.60 20.66
CA LEU A 122 8.03 7.63 19.74
C LEU A 122 7.10 8.82 20.04
N ALA A 123 6.91 9.20 21.30
CA ALA A 123 6.12 10.37 21.65
C ALA A 123 6.75 11.66 21.07
N ASP A 124 8.07 11.82 21.13
CA ASP A 124 8.77 12.97 20.54
C ASP A 124 8.67 13.01 19.01
N ARG A 125 8.39 11.88 18.37
CA ARG A 125 8.11 11.77 16.92
C ARG A 125 6.63 12.03 16.57
N GLY A 126 5.79 12.35 17.55
CA GLY A 126 4.39 12.72 17.32
C GLY A 126 3.38 11.60 17.49
N TYR A 127 3.75 10.53 18.15
CA TYR A 127 2.82 9.46 18.51
C TYR A 127 2.28 9.64 19.92
N ARG A 128 1.16 8.99 20.20
CA ARG A 128 0.63 8.74 21.52
C ARG A 128 0.92 7.30 21.88
N VAL A 129 1.68 7.04 22.94
CA VAL A 129 2.13 5.69 23.29
C VAL A 129 1.55 5.32 24.65
N PHE A 130 0.88 4.17 24.68
CA PHE A 130 0.36 3.56 25.92
C PHE A 130 1.16 2.31 26.26
N LEU A 131 1.86 2.33 27.39
CA LEU A 131 2.51 1.17 27.97
C LEU A 131 1.55 0.47 28.93
N VAL A 132 1.16 -0.76 28.61
CA VAL A 132 0.08 -1.47 29.26
C VAL A 132 0.61 -2.52 30.23
N GLU A 133 0.06 -2.55 31.42
CA GLU A 133 0.17 -3.65 32.38
C GLU A 133 -0.94 -4.66 32.14
N TYR A 134 -0.67 -5.93 32.28
CA TYR A 134 -1.63 -7.03 32.18
C TYR A 134 -1.34 -8.08 33.24
N ARG A 135 -2.32 -8.91 33.62
CA ARG A 135 -2.11 -9.99 34.58
C ARG A 135 -1.13 -11.02 34.03
N LEU A 136 -0.14 -11.31 34.84
CA LEU A 136 0.85 -12.34 34.57
C LEU A 136 0.30 -13.72 34.93
N SER A 137 0.91 -14.78 34.41
CA SER A 137 0.50 -16.18 34.73
C SER A 137 0.67 -16.54 36.21
N THR A 138 1.42 -15.75 36.96
CA THR A 138 1.47 -15.81 38.42
C THR A 138 0.19 -15.29 39.10
N GLU A 139 -0.63 -14.54 38.40
CA GLU A 139 -1.92 -14.01 38.87
C GLU A 139 -3.10 -14.79 38.30
N ALA A 140 -3.09 -15.11 36.99
CA ALA A 140 -4.12 -15.85 36.30
C ALA A 140 -3.61 -16.45 34.98
N LEU A 141 -4.07 -17.65 34.66
CA LEU A 141 -3.69 -18.36 33.43
C LEU A 141 -4.34 -17.74 32.17
N TYR A 142 -3.89 -18.14 30.99
CA TYR A 142 -4.54 -17.85 29.72
C TYR A 142 -6.05 -18.20 29.80
N PRO A 143 -6.95 -17.34 29.28
CA PRO A 143 -6.70 -16.15 28.44
C PRO A 143 -6.67 -14.80 29.21
N ALA A 144 -6.40 -14.81 30.51
CA ALA A 144 -6.52 -13.60 31.36
C ALA A 144 -5.74 -12.39 30.82
N ALA A 145 -4.48 -12.58 30.40
CA ALA A 145 -3.66 -11.52 29.82
C ALA A 145 -4.27 -10.96 28.52
N MET A 146 -4.80 -11.81 27.65
CA MET A 146 -5.47 -11.39 26.41
C MET A 146 -6.74 -10.59 26.69
N LEU A 147 -7.54 -10.98 27.66
CA LEU A 147 -8.73 -10.24 28.09
C LEU A 147 -8.39 -8.90 28.74
N ASP A 148 -7.22 -8.77 29.36
CA ASP A 148 -6.72 -7.51 29.88
C ASP A 148 -6.21 -6.61 28.74
N ALA A 149 -5.51 -7.19 27.77
CA ALA A 149 -5.06 -6.48 26.58
C ALA A 149 -6.24 -5.94 25.75
N GLN A 150 -7.29 -6.73 25.56
CA GLN A 150 -8.55 -6.30 24.95
C GLN A 150 -9.17 -5.12 25.71
N ALA A 151 -9.27 -5.23 27.04
CA ALA A 151 -9.84 -4.18 27.87
C ALA A 151 -9.02 -2.89 27.77
N ALA A 152 -7.68 -2.98 27.70
CA ALA A 152 -6.81 -1.83 27.51
C ALA A 152 -7.05 -1.16 26.15
N LEU A 153 -7.15 -1.94 25.07
CA LEU A 153 -7.48 -1.42 23.74
C LEU A 153 -8.83 -0.72 23.71
N GLN A 154 -9.86 -1.31 24.31
CA GLN A 154 -11.20 -0.71 24.42
C GLN A 154 -11.18 0.59 25.21
N TRP A 155 -10.41 0.63 26.29
CA TRP A 155 -10.24 1.84 27.11
C TRP A 155 -9.52 2.94 26.35
N VAL A 156 -8.45 2.60 25.60
CA VAL A 156 -7.71 3.55 24.74
C VAL A 156 -8.61 4.08 23.63
N ALA A 157 -9.35 3.21 22.92
CA ALA A 157 -10.20 3.59 21.79
C ALA A 157 -11.30 4.60 22.15
N LYS A 158 -11.74 4.62 23.42
CA LYS A 158 -12.75 5.59 23.90
C LYS A 158 -12.19 6.99 24.18
N ARG A 159 -10.89 7.20 24.11
CA ARG A 159 -10.27 8.50 24.43
C ARG A 159 -10.33 9.44 23.22
N LYS A 160 -10.72 10.70 23.46
CA LYS A 160 -10.95 11.70 22.40
C LYS A 160 -9.71 12.04 21.56
N ASN A 161 -8.51 11.89 22.14
CA ASN A 161 -7.25 12.30 21.53
C ASN A 161 -6.51 11.14 20.84
N VAL A 162 -7.14 9.97 20.72
CA VAL A 162 -6.61 8.80 20.06
C VAL A 162 -6.91 8.85 18.57
N GLY A 163 -5.88 8.70 17.74
CA GLY A 163 -5.96 8.58 16.29
C GLY A 163 -6.11 7.14 15.86
N GLU A 164 -5.45 6.78 14.77
CA GLU A 164 -5.35 5.38 14.36
C GLU A 164 -4.59 4.59 15.41
N ILE A 165 -5.08 3.39 15.69
CA ILE A 165 -4.53 2.53 16.73
C ILE A 165 -3.64 1.47 16.11
N TYR A 166 -2.39 1.47 16.50
CA TYR A 166 -1.43 0.39 16.31
C TYR A 166 -1.30 -0.38 17.62
N VAL A 167 -1.17 -1.68 17.52
CA VAL A 167 -0.85 -2.53 18.66
C VAL A 167 0.54 -3.10 18.48
N GLY A 168 1.32 -3.15 19.55
CA GLY A 168 2.65 -3.72 19.49
C GLY A 168 3.08 -4.32 20.83
N GLY A 169 4.15 -5.05 20.80
CA GLY A 169 4.71 -5.63 22.02
C GLY A 169 6.05 -6.32 21.78
N TYR A 170 6.69 -6.66 22.85
CA TYR A 170 7.97 -7.37 22.87
C TYR A 170 7.81 -8.76 23.45
N SER A 171 8.40 -9.78 22.78
CA SER A 171 8.41 -11.17 23.28
C SER A 171 6.96 -11.67 23.55
N ALA A 172 6.62 -12.04 24.78
CA ALA A 172 5.25 -12.37 25.18
C ALA A 172 4.23 -11.29 24.77
N GLY A 173 4.59 -10.00 24.90
CA GLY A 173 3.79 -8.88 24.44
C GLY A 173 3.67 -8.81 22.91
N GLY A 174 4.69 -9.23 22.17
CA GLY A 174 4.70 -9.33 20.70
C GLY A 174 3.71 -10.41 20.23
N GLN A 175 3.78 -11.59 20.82
CA GLN A 175 2.81 -12.66 20.58
C GLN A 175 1.36 -12.19 20.88
N MET A 176 1.14 -11.50 22.00
CA MET A 176 -0.17 -10.96 22.34
C MET A 176 -0.65 -9.92 21.31
N ALA A 177 0.24 -9.04 20.85
CA ALA A 177 -0.08 -8.04 19.83
C ALA A 177 -0.43 -8.69 18.48
N ALA A 178 0.34 -9.70 18.06
CA ALA A 178 0.08 -10.45 16.84
C ALA A 178 -1.26 -11.19 16.90
N LEU A 179 -1.57 -11.84 18.02
CA LEU A 179 -2.86 -12.51 18.21
C LEU A 179 -4.03 -11.52 18.19
N LEU A 180 -3.91 -10.36 18.86
CA LEU A 180 -4.92 -9.29 18.80
C LEU A 180 -5.19 -8.81 17.37
N GLY A 181 -4.15 -8.77 16.53
CA GLY A 181 -4.26 -8.38 15.12
C GLY A 181 -4.98 -9.42 14.26
N SER A 182 -4.74 -10.71 14.51
CA SER A 182 -5.26 -11.81 13.67
C SER A 182 -6.66 -12.31 14.06
N VAL A 183 -7.22 -11.86 15.17
CA VAL A 183 -8.59 -12.25 15.62
C VAL A 183 -9.61 -11.13 15.44
N GLN A 184 -9.35 -10.18 14.53
CA GLN A 184 -10.22 -9.01 14.34
C GLN A 184 -11.64 -9.41 13.87
N ASP A 185 -11.74 -10.43 13.04
CA ASP A 185 -13.02 -10.90 12.48
C ASP A 185 -13.73 -11.93 13.38
N GLU A 186 -13.05 -12.50 14.37
CA GLU A 186 -13.58 -13.62 15.15
C GLU A 186 -14.39 -13.19 16.38
N ASN A 187 -14.57 -11.92 16.65
CA ASN A 187 -15.27 -11.44 17.85
C ASN A 187 -14.67 -11.87 19.20
N THR A 188 -13.47 -12.42 19.21
CA THR A 188 -12.82 -12.98 20.40
C THR A 188 -12.09 -11.90 21.20
N TYR A 189 -11.10 -11.24 20.56
CA TYR A 189 -10.31 -10.18 21.18
C TYR A 189 -10.26 -8.94 20.28
N GLY A 190 -10.71 -7.86 20.50
CA GLY A 190 -10.62 -6.66 19.63
C GLY A 190 -11.91 -6.25 18.94
N LYS A 191 -13.03 -6.86 19.31
CA LYS A 191 -14.35 -6.55 18.76
C LYS A 191 -14.61 -5.03 18.65
N GLY A 192 -14.84 -4.57 17.44
CA GLY A 192 -15.21 -3.18 17.14
C GLY A 192 -14.06 -2.18 17.14
N ILE A 193 -12.80 -2.61 17.23
CA ILE A 193 -11.62 -1.76 17.15
C ILE A 193 -10.86 -2.07 15.86
N LYS A 194 -10.90 -1.15 14.91
CA LYS A 194 -10.08 -1.28 13.69
C LYS A 194 -8.63 -0.92 14.02
N LEU A 195 -7.73 -1.88 13.91
CA LEU A 195 -6.29 -1.66 14.05
C LEU A 195 -5.70 -1.15 12.73
N ALA A 196 -4.79 -0.19 12.80
CA ALA A 196 -4.06 0.34 11.67
C ALA A 196 -2.80 -0.49 11.34
N GLY A 197 -2.31 -1.26 12.29
CA GLY A 197 -1.17 -2.17 12.12
C GLY A 197 -0.76 -2.85 13.42
N VAL A 198 0.03 -3.89 13.27
CA VAL A 198 0.66 -4.65 14.37
C VAL A 198 2.17 -4.48 14.31
N ILE A 199 2.82 -4.34 15.45
CA ILE A 199 4.29 -4.33 15.58
C ILE A 199 4.69 -5.46 16.52
N ASP A 200 5.17 -6.53 15.96
CA ASP A 200 5.67 -7.68 16.70
C ASP A 200 7.19 -7.57 16.86
N VAL A 201 7.65 -7.39 18.09
CA VAL A 201 9.07 -7.36 18.43
C VAL A 201 9.43 -8.69 19.10
N ASP A 202 9.97 -9.60 18.30
CA ASP A 202 10.44 -10.92 18.75
C ASP A 202 9.36 -11.77 19.48
N GLY A 203 8.10 -11.66 19.05
CA GLY A 203 7.00 -12.49 19.50
C GLY A 203 6.82 -13.71 18.59
N ILE A 204 6.57 -14.87 19.18
CA ILE A 204 6.27 -16.07 18.40
C ILE A 204 4.86 -16.01 17.82
N LEU A 205 4.66 -16.51 16.60
CA LEU A 205 3.37 -16.49 15.92
C LEU A 205 2.65 -17.84 15.98
N ALA A 206 3.38 -18.90 16.30
CA ALA A 206 2.84 -20.24 16.45
C ALA A 206 3.52 -21.01 17.58
N PHE A 207 2.75 -21.39 18.60
CA PHE A 207 3.26 -22.23 19.68
C PHE A 207 3.48 -23.68 19.22
N ILE A 208 2.58 -24.20 18.37
CA ILE A 208 2.66 -25.53 17.77
C ILE A 208 3.27 -25.38 16.36
N HIS A 209 4.57 -25.26 16.32
CA HIS A 209 5.34 -25.12 15.07
C HIS A 209 6.69 -25.85 15.23
N PRO A 210 7.26 -26.46 14.17
CA PRO A 210 8.56 -27.12 14.26
C PRO A 210 9.69 -26.24 14.78
N GLU A 211 9.66 -24.94 14.44
CA GLU A 211 10.64 -23.95 14.89
C GLU A 211 10.41 -23.47 16.32
N SER A 212 9.25 -23.74 16.93
CA SER A 212 8.93 -23.22 18.25
C SER A 212 9.64 -23.98 19.36
N GLY A 213 10.52 -23.29 20.07
CA GLY A 213 11.14 -23.76 21.31
C GLY A 213 10.24 -23.63 22.55
N GLU A 214 9.05 -23.04 22.42
CA GLU A 214 8.13 -22.87 23.55
C GLU A 214 7.55 -24.22 24.00
N GLY A 215 7.41 -24.40 25.31
CA GLY A 215 6.88 -25.64 25.90
C GLY A 215 7.90 -26.78 25.99
N ASP A 216 9.19 -26.49 25.87
CA ASP A 216 10.24 -27.45 26.27
C ASP A 216 10.33 -27.51 27.81
N ASP A 217 9.66 -28.53 28.37
CA ASP A 217 9.62 -28.79 29.80
C ASP A 217 10.69 -29.79 30.25
N SER A 218 11.67 -30.13 29.38
CA SER A 218 12.68 -31.18 29.65
C SER A 218 13.58 -30.89 30.85
N LYS A 219 13.84 -29.61 31.14
CA LYS A 219 14.70 -29.18 32.27
C LYS A 219 13.90 -28.57 33.43
N ARG A 220 12.82 -27.90 33.10
CA ARG A 220 11.93 -27.22 34.06
C ARG A 220 10.64 -26.84 33.34
N THR A 221 9.54 -26.67 34.06
CA THR A 221 8.28 -26.16 33.48
C THR A 221 8.55 -24.82 32.74
N SER A 222 8.21 -24.78 31.48
CA SER A 222 8.41 -23.59 30.63
C SER A 222 7.46 -22.46 31.00
N ALA A 223 7.81 -21.23 30.60
CA ALA A 223 6.96 -20.07 30.81
C ALA A 223 5.60 -20.23 30.10
N ALA A 224 5.59 -20.83 28.92
CA ALA A 224 4.38 -21.09 28.16
C ALA A 224 3.50 -22.16 28.83
N THR A 225 4.08 -23.25 29.37
CA THR A 225 3.35 -24.26 30.14
C THR A 225 2.71 -23.63 31.38
N HIS A 226 3.43 -22.78 32.10
CA HIS A 226 2.86 -21.99 33.21
C HIS A 226 1.76 -21.03 32.78
N TYR A 227 1.86 -20.47 31.56
CA TYR A 227 0.87 -19.53 31.02
C TYR A 227 -0.45 -20.21 30.69
N PHE A 228 -0.39 -21.40 30.09
CA PHE A 228 -1.57 -22.16 29.72
C PHE A 228 -2.11 -23.03 30.86
N GLY A 229 -1.27 -23.44 31.82
CA GLY A 229 -1.59 -24.45 32.82
C GLY A 229 -1.72 -25.87 32.24
N TYR A 230 -1.21 -26.08 31.03
CA TYR A 230 -1.13 -27.35 30.32
C TYR A 230 0.18 -27.41 29.52
N ASN A 231 0.81 -28.56 29.49
CA ASN A 231 1.92 -28.79 28.59
C ASN A 231 1.43 -28.85 27.13
N LYS A 232 2.38 -28.76 26.20
CA LYS A 232 2.15 -28.65 24.75
C LYS A 232 1.35 -29.82 24.16
N VAL A 233 1.47 -31.01 24.73
CA VAL A 233 0.79 -32.22 24.24
C VAL A 233 -0.66 -32.27 24.74
N VAL A 234 -0.87 -32.08 26.03
CA VAL A 234 -2.20 -32.12 26.65
C VAL A 234 -3.06 -30.94 26.25
N GLY A 235 -2.46 -29.77 26.14
CA GLY A 235 -3.12 -28.50 25.82
C GLY A 235 -3.06 -28.10 24.36
N GLU A 236 -2.78 -29.00 23.42
CA GLU A 236 -2.54 -28.63 22.00
C GLU A 236 -3.59 -27.66 21.43
N ALA A 237 -4.87 -27.87 21.74
CA ALA A 237 -5.95 -27.01 21.24
C ALA A 237 -5.85 -25.55 21.74
N ILE A 238 -5.58 -25.33 23.02
CA ILE A 238 -5.41 -23.99 23.59
C ILE A 238 -4.12 -23.32 23.13
N TRP A 239 -3.06 -24.11 22.89
CA TRP A 239 -1.80 -23.61 22.34
C TRP A 239 -1.95 -23.17 20.87
N LYS A 240 -2.75 -23.91 20.07
CA LYS A 240 -3.11 -23.51 18.69
C LYS A 240 -4.01 -22.28 18.68
N GLU A 241 -5.00 -22.24 19.57
CA GLU A 241 -5.91 -21.09 19.70
C GLU A 241 -5.16 -19.81 20.07
N ALA A 242 -4.12 -19.90 20.90
CA ALA A 242 -3.27 -18.75 21.24
C ALA A 242 -2.24 -18.37 20.17
N SER A 243 -2.15 -19.11 19.07
CA SER A 243 -1.20 -18.88 17.97
C SER A 243 -1.81 -17.96 16.92
N ALA A 244 -1.23 -16.78 16.70
CA ALA A 244 -1.70 -15.82 15.70
C ALA A 244 -1.79 -16.42 14.29
N LEU A 245 -0.85 -17.31 13.92
CA LEU A 245 -0.83 -18.02 12.64
C LEU A 245 -2.11 -18.82 12.36
N SER A 246 -2.82 -19.25 13.40
CA SER A 246 -4.06 -20.03 13.27
C SER A 246 -5.26 -19.19 12.82
N HIS A 247 -5.19 -17.86 12.95
CA HIS A 247 -6.33 -16.94 12.81
C HIS A 247 -6.22 -15.97 11.64
N VAL A 248 -5.16 -16.08 10.83
CA VAL A 248 -4.92 -15.12 9.72
C VAL A 248 -6.09 -15.09 8.74
N THR A 249 -6.71 -13.92 8.59
CA THR A 249 -7.86 -13.63 7.73
C THR A 249 -7.66 -12.40 6.86
N LYS A 250 -8.54 -12.20 5.86
CA LYS A 250 -8.49 -11.05 4.94
C LYS A 250 -8.69 -9.70 5.64
N GLY A 251 -9.29 -9.68 6.83
CA GLY A 251 -9.56 -8.47 7.61
C GLY A 251 -8.40 -7.97 8.46
N ASP A 252 -7.32 -8.73 8.53
CA ASP A 252 -6.20 -8.43 9.41
C ASP A 252 -5.44 -7.18 8.98
N PRO A 253 -4.89 -6.41 9.94
CA PRO A 253 -4.07 -5.24 9.65
C PRO A 253 -2.67 -5.62 9.15
N PRO A 254 -1.94 -4.72 8.49
CA PRO A 254 -0.52 -4.91 8.15
C PRO A 254 0.33 -5.15 9.39
N VAL A 255 1.42 -5.92 9.23
CA VAL A 255 2.30 -6.32 10.35
C VAL A 255 3.75 -5.98 10.06
N LEU A 256 4.43 -5.39 11.05
CA LEU A 256 5.88 -5.22 11.10
C LEU A 256 6.48 -6.22 12.10
N PHE A 257 7.38 -7.07 11.63
CA PHE A 257 8.19 -7.97 12.45
C PHE A 257 9.58 -7.39 12.68
N LEU A 258 9.98 -7.25 13.94
CA LEU A 258 11.32 -6.80 14.35
C LEU A 258 11.95 -7.90 15.17
N ASN A 259 12.85 -8.66 14.54
CA ASN A 259 13.37 -9.89 15.10
C ASN A 259 14.83 -9.77 15.54
N SER A 260 15.20 -10.49 16.60
CA SER A 260 16.59 -10.73 16.96
C SER A 260 17.24 -11.75 16.03
N GLY A 261 18.53 -12.01 16.23
CA GLY A 261 19.24 -13.14 15.61
C GLY A 261 18.96 -14.51 16.26
N ASP A 262 17.94 -14.62 17.11
CA ASP A 262 17.54 -15.87 17.78
C ASP A 262 16.37 -16.51 16.99
N ASP A 263 16.69 -17.47 16.13
CA ASP A 263 15.75 -18.09 15.18
C ASP A 263 14.49 -18.69 15.84
N ARG A 264 14.59 -19.21 17.07
CA ARG A 264 13.44 -19.75 17.79
C ARG A 264 12.35 -18.70 18.05
N MET A 265 12.70 -17.40 18.04
CA MET A 265 11.75 -16.30 18.20
C MET A 265 11.02 -15.95 16.90
N HIS A 266 11.39 -16.58 15.79
CA HIS A 266 10.75 -16.41 14.49
C HIS A 266 9.68 -17.47 14.19
N ALA A 267 9.39 -18.35 15.15
CA ALA A 267 8.51 -19.51 14.95
C ALA A 267 7.17 -19.13 14.32
N GLY A 268 6.96 -19.62 13.10
CA GLY A 268 5.75 -19.39 12.29
C GLY A 268 5.69 -18.05 11.56
N ARG A 269 6.71 -17.17 11.64
CA ARG A 269 6.71 -15.87 10.95
C ARG A 269 6.60 -16.02 9.43
N ASP A 270 7.40 -16.86 8.84
CA ASP A 270 7.46 -17.00 7.39
C ASP A 270 6.16 -17.59 6.83
N ASP A 271 5.55 -18.53 7.56
CA ASP A 271 4.23 -19.07 7.24
C ASP A 271 3.12 -18.02 7.40
N PHE A 272 3.21 -17.20 8.45
CA PHE A 272 2.29 -16.08 8.67
C PHE A 272 2.38 -15.06 7.53
N MET A 273 3.59 -14.62 7.18
CA MET A 273 3.82 -13.69 6.09
C MET A 273 3.33 -14.24 4.74
N ARG A 274 3.53 -15.53 4.48
CA ARG A 274 3.04 -16.20 3.27
C ARG A 274 1.51 -16.17 3.21
N LYS A 275 0.81 -16.47 4.31
CA LYS A 275 -0.65 -16.37 4.39
C LYS A 275 -1.14 -14.95 4.17
N MET A 276 -0.50 -13.96 4.81
CA MET A 276 -0.83 -12.54 4.64
C MET A 276 -0.67 -12.10 3.19
N ALA A 277 0.44 -12.48 2.54
CA ALA A 277 0.70 -12.16 1.13
C ALA A 277 -0.37 -12.77 0.19
N MET A 278 -0.81 -14.02 0.42
CA MET A 278 -1.90 -14.64 -0.33
C MET A 278 -3.24 -13.90 -0.19
N LEU A 279 -3.43 -13.19 0.91
CA LEU A 279 -4.61 -12.37 1.18
C LEU A 279 -4.45 -10.91 0.72
N GLY A 280 -3.29 -10.55 0.15
CA GLY A 280 -2.96 -9.19 -0.28
C GLY A 280 -2.70 -8.23 0.88
N ILE A 281 -2.31 -8.73 2.06
CA ILE A 281 -2.04 -7.93 3.24
C ILE A 281 -0.52 -7.70 3.36
N HIS A 282 -0.14 -6.45 3.55
CA HIS A 282 1.26 -6.04 3.64
C HIS A 282 1.92 -6.50 4.93
N THR A 283 3.13 -7.07 4.80
CA THR A 283 4.00 -7.38 5.93
C THR A 283 5.41 -6.87 5.68
N GLU A 284 6.07 -6.42 6.74
CA GLU A 284 7.49 -6.05 6.74
C GLU A 284 8.23 -6.84 7.81
N TYR A 285 9.49 -7.17 7.57
CA TYR A 285 10.34 -7.71 8.62
C TYR A 285 11.74 -7.10 8.59
N HIS A 286 12.38 -7.12 9.73
CA HIS A 286 13.79 -6.80 9.87
C HIS A 286 14.41 -7.64 10.97
N THR A 287 15.48 -8.35 10.64
CA THR A 287 16.28 -9.09 11.61
C THR A 287 17.49 -8.25 12.00
N PHE A 288 17.64 -8.02 13.29
CA PHE A 288 18.85 -7.43 13.89
C PHE A 288 19.88 -8.54 14.05
N GLU A 289 20.63 -8.79 12.98
CA GLU A 289 21.65 -9.84 12.94
C GLU A 289 22.60 -9.75 14.13
N LYS A 290 23.02 -10.89 14.65
CA LYS A 290 23.91 -11.01 15.82
C LYS A 290 23.34 -10.40 17.12
N SER A 291 22.09 -10.02 17.17
CA SER A 291 21.45 -9.55 18.39
C SER A 291 20.83 -10.71 19.19
N HIS A 292 20.78 -10.54 20.50
CA HIS A 292 20.03 -11.43 21.38
C HIS A 292 18.57 -11.00 21.49
N HIS A 293 17.72 -11.91 21.95
CA HIS A 293 16.29 -11.66 22.22
C HIS A 293 16.02 -10.35 23.01
N THR A 294 16.92 -9.93 23.89
CA THR A 294 16.76 -8.70 24.69
C THR A 294 17.13 -7.40 23.96
N PHE A 295 17.42 -7.45 22.66
CA PHE A 295 17.93 -6.33 21.85
C PHE A 295 17.07 -5.05 21.93
N VAL A 296 15.76 -5.17 22.08
CA VAL A 296 14.83 -4.05 22.20
C VAL A 296 15.14 -3.12 23.38
N LEU A 297 15.79 -3.65 24.40
CA LEU A 297 16.18 -2.92 25.61
C LEU A 297 17.62 -2.36 25.54
N MET A 298 18.35 -2.58 24.43
CA MET A 298 19.78 -2.31 24.31
C MET A 298 20.07 -1.12 23.39
N ASN A 299 21.02 -0.31 23.78
CA ASN A 299 21.38 0.94 23.08
C ASN A 299 21.83 0.72 21.63
N HIS A 300 22.54 -0.37 21.33
CA HIS A 300 23.09 -0.66 20.00
C HIS A 300 22.02 -0.74 18.91
N TYR A 301 20.82 -1.18 19.25
CA TYR A 301 19.72 -1.42 18.31
C TYR A 301 18.61 -0.39 18.39
N PHE A 302 18.60 0.41 19.48
CA PHE A 302 17.46 1.24 19.86
C PHE A 302 17.08 2.28 18.79
N ALA A 303 18.04 3.02 18.26
CA ALA A 303 17.76 4.04 17.24
C ALA A 303 17.14 3.43 15.99
N GLN A 304 17.69 2.33 15.49
CA GLN A 304 17.18 1.64 14.31
C GLN A 304 15.79 1.02 14.56
N LEU A 305 15.57 0.46 15.76
CA LEU A 305 14.26 -0.06 16.16
C LEU A 305 13.20 1.05 16.10
N VAL A 306 13.47 2.19 16.75
CA VAL A 306 12.56 3.35 16.77
C VAL A 306 12.30 3.86 15.36
N ASP A 307 13.33 3.95 14.50
CA ASP A 307 13.21 4.41 13.12
C ASP A 307 12.32 3.49 12.27
N ARG A 308 12.40 2.17 12.47
CA ARG A 308 11.56 1.22 11.75
C ARG A 308 10.10 1.29 12.21
N MET A 309 9.87 1.38 13.52
CA MET A 309 8.52 1.56 14.06
C MET A 309 7.90 2.88 13.59
N ASP A 310 8.66 3.97 13.62
CA ASP A 310 8.23 5.28 13.10
C ASP A 310 7.84 5.20 11.62
N ARG A 311 8.70 4.63 10.79
CA ARG A 311 8.46 4.44 9.34
C ARG A 311 7.19 3.63 9.08
N PHE A 312 6.99 2.55 9.83
CA PHE A 312 5.80 1.71 9.71
C PHE A 312 4.52 2.44 10.13
N MET A 313 4.55 3.26 11.17
CA MET A 313 3.36 3.97 11.66
C MET A 313 3.08 5.28 10.92
N LYS A 314 4.04 5.85 10.19
CA LYS A 314 3.84 7.08 9.42
C LYS A 314 2.84 6.87 8.30
N LYS A 315 1.93 7.84 8.15
CA LYS A 315 1.03 7.91 6.99
C LYS A 315 1.69 8.56 5.78
N ARG A 316 2.67 9.42 6.00
CA ARG A 316 3.33 10.21 4.96
C ARG A 316 4.82 9.94 4.96
N LEU A 317 5.33 9.55 3.80
CA LEU A 317 6.75 9.44 3.49
C LEU A 317 7.17 10.70 2.73
N VAL A 318 8.25 11.36 3.13
CA VAL A 318 8.64 12.66 2.56
C VAL A 318 9.92 12.54 1.73
N VAL A 319 9.76 12.59 0.40
CA VAL A 319 10.87 12.64 -0.55
C VAL A 319 11.44 14.05 -0.61
N GLY A 320 12.75 14.17 -0.66
CA GLY A 320 13.48 15.44 -0.54
C GLY A 320 13.76 15.86 0.90
N ALA A 321 13.41 14.99 1.88
CA ALA A 321 13.78 15.15 3.29
C ALA A 321 14.20 13.82 3.90
N GLU A 322 13.30 12.82 3.97
CA GLU A 322 13.56 11.49 4.54
C GLU A 322 14.15 10.54 3.49
N PHE A 323 13.69 10.67 2.27
CA PHE A 323 14.12 9.86 1.13
C PHE A 323 14.79 10.76 0.09
N LYS A 324 15.92 10.31 -0.45
CA LYS A 324 16.62 11.03 -1.52
C LYS A 324 15.94 10.85 -2.87
N THR A 325 15.32 9.67 -3.09
CA THR A 325 14.66 9.30 -4.34
C THR A 325 13.21 8.91 -4.08
N ILE A 326 12.36 9.08 -5.09
CA ILE A 326 10.96 8.66 -5.03
C ILE A 326 10.89 7.12 -4.96
N GLN A 327 11.74 6.42 -5.75
CA GLN A 327 11.78 4.96 -5.74
C GLN A 327 12.06 4.41 -4.35
N SER A 328 13.02 4.98 -3.61
CA SER A 328 13.32 4.52 -2.26
C SER A 328 12.15 4.70 -1.27
N ALA A 329 11.28 5.67 -1.49
CA ALA A 329 10.04 5.81 -0.74
C ALA A 329 8.98 4.78 -1.19
N VAL A 330 8.87 4.53 -2.50
CA VAL A 330 7.97 3.50 -3.06
C VAL A 330 8.33 2.11 -2.53
N ASP A 331 9.62 1.77 -2.49
CA ASP A 331 10.10 0.44 -2.06
C ASP A 331 9.62 0.10 -0.64
N VAL A 332 9.59 1.09 0.25
CA VAL A 332 9.15 0.91 1.66
C VAL A 332 7.69 1.29 1.91
N ALA A 333 7.00 1.85 0.91
CA ALA A 333 5.62 2.27 1.07
C ALA A 333 4.68 1.08 1.25
N ARG A 334 3.73 1.23 2.16
CA ARG A 334 2.65 0.28 2.43
C ARG A 334 1.29 0.86 2.02
N PRO A 335 0.30 0.00 1.77
CA PRO A 335 -1.04 0.46 1.40
C PRO A 335 -1.62 1.51 2.35
N GLY A 336 -2.24 2.54 1.77
CA GLY A 336 -2.84 3.67 2.49
C GLY A 336 -1.89 4.81 2.82
N GLN A 337 -0.59 4.70 2.53
CA GLN A 337 0.37 5.76 2.76
C GLN A 337 0.38 6.81 1.64
N GLU A 338 0.83 8.00 2.02
CA GLU A 338 1.10 9.10 1.11
C GLU A 338 2.61 9.27 0.92
N ILE A 339 3.05 9.31 -0.32
CA ILE A 339 4.41 9.70 -0.71
C ILE A 339 4.34 11.16 -1.10
N TYR A 340 4.77 12.05 -0.20
CA TYR A 340 4.84 13.49 -0.43
C TYR A 340 6.19 13.85 -1.01
N ILE A 341 6.19 14.55 -2.12
CA ILE A 341 7.40 14.85 -2.90
C ILE A 341 7.62 16.36 -2.86
N LYS A 342 8.72 16.78 -2.25
CA LYS A 342 9.11 18.20 -2.23
C LYS A 342 9.52 18.68 -3.61
N ASN A 343 9.44 20.00 -3.82
CA ASN A 343 9.92 20.61 -5.06
C ASN A 343 11.36 20.20 -5.34
N GLY A 344 11.62 19.80 -6.58
CA GLY A 344 12.91 19.29 -7.05
C GLY A 344 12.79 18.61 -8.40
N ILE A 345 13.93 18.39 -9.03
CA ILE A 345 14.05 17.60 -10.27
C ILE A 345 14.58 16.22 -9.89
N TYR A 346 13.75 15.20 -10.10
CA TYR A 346 14.02 13.80 -9.79
C TYR A 346 14.31 13.04 -11.08
N ARG A 347 15.59 12.76 -11.35
CA ARG A 347 16.03 12.00 -12.52
C ARG A 347 16.08 10.53 -12.18
N GLU A 348 14.94 9.88 -12.32
CA GLU A 348 14.78 8.48 -11.96
C GLU A 348 13.57 7.85 -12.65
N LYS A 349 13.64 6.54 -12.89
CA LYS A 349 12.49 5.71 -13.26
C LYS A 349 11.77 5.26 -12.00
N ILE A 350 10.45 5.38 -12.01
CA ILE A 350 9.61 4.91 -10.91
C ILE A 350 8.95 3.60 -11.30
N PHE A 351 9.11 2.59 -10.46
CA PHE A 351 8.48 1.29 -10.58
C PHE A 351 7.50 1.07 -9.44
N VAL A 352 6.21 0.95 -9.78
CA VAL A 352 5.16 0.62 -8.82
C VAL A 352 4.67 -0.78 -9.16
N ASP A 353 5.19 -1.78 -8.46
CA ASP A 353 4.86 -3.18 -8.70
C ASP A 353 3.43 -3.54 -8.27
N SER A 354 3.01 -4.78 -8.54
CA SER A 354 1.65 -5.25 -8.26
C SER A 354 1.31 -5.35 -6.76
N LEU A 355 2.29 -5.37 -5.89
CA LEU A 355 2.09 -5.38 -4.43
C LEU A 355 1.90 -3.97 -3.86
N LYS A 356 2.18 -2.94 -4.65
CA LYS A 356 2.03 -1.54 -4.28
C LYS A 356 0.64 -1.04 -4.70
N HIS A 357 -0.23 -0.86 -3.72
CA HIS A 357 -1.61 -0.42 -3.96
C HIS A 357 -2.08 0.56 -2.88
N HIS A 358 -3.16 1.29 -3.16
CA HIS A 358 -3.72 2.31 -2.27
C HIS A 358 -2.69 3.37 -1.84
N LEU A 359 -1.75 3.73 -2.73
CA LEU A 359 -0.76 4.77 -2.47
C LEU A 359 -1.19 6.10 -3.09
N ARG A 360 -0.81 7.17 -2.41
CA ARG A 360 -1.04 8.54 -2.88
C ARG A 360 0.30 9.23 -3.10
N PHE A 361 0.58 9.63 -4.32
CA PHE A 361 1.74 10.44 -4.69
C PHE A 361 1.30 11.91 -4.77
N VAL A 362 1.86 12.74 -3.91
CA VAL A 362 1.46 14.15 -3.79
C VAL A 362 2.68 15.03 -3.92
N GLY A 363 2.78 15.76 -5.02
CA GLY A 363 3.82 16.78 -5.20
C GLY A 363 3.52 18.03 -4.39
N GLU A 364 4.56 18.70 -3.91
CA GLU A 364 4.44 19.99 -3.24
C GLU A 364 3.84 21.05 -4.17
N SER A 365 4.20 21.03 -5.45
CA SER A 365 3.57 21.82 -6.50
C SER A 365 3.76 21.20 -7.88
N ARG A 366 2.78 21.41 -8.77
CA ARG A 366 2.75 20.86 -10.13
C ARG A 366 4.00 21.20 -10.95
N ALA A 367 4.44 22.45 -10.92
CA ALA A 367 5.60 22.91 -11.66
C ALA A 367 6.93 22.67 -10.92
N GLY A 368 6.89 22.58 -9.59
CA GLY A 368 8.09 22.43 -8.77
C GLY A 368 8.56 20.99 -8.63
N VAL A 369 7.67 20.01 -8.71
CA VAL A 369 8.03 18.59 -8.66
C VAL A 369 8.11 18.06 -10.09
N VAL A 370 9.33 17.79 -10.56
CA VAL A 370 9.56 17.27 -11.92
C VAL A 370 10.25 15.91 -11.83
N ILE A 371 9.53 14.86 -12.19
CA ILE A 371 10.05 13.51 -12.32
C ILE A 371 10.40 13.32 -13.79
N GLN A 372 11.67 13.13 -14.12
CA GLN A 372 12.07 13.06 -15.52
C GLN A 372 13.14 12.01 -15.78
N GLU A 373 13.10 11.47 -16.99
CA GLU A 373 14.11 10.54 -17.50
C GLU A 373 14.16 10.60 -19.03
N THR A 374 15.27 10.15 -19.58
CA THR A 374 15.53 10.14 -21.02
C THR A 374 15.40 8.71 -21.54
N ILE A 375 14.24 8.33 -22.07
CA ILE A 375 13.95 6.93 -22.44
C ILE A 375 13.29 6.86 -23.81
N ALA A 376 13.86 6.06 -24.71
CA ALA A 376 13.20 5.59 -25.92
C ALA A 376 12.83 4.12 -25.77
N ARG A 377 11.56 3.76 -26.00
CA ARG A 377 11.06 2.38 -25.87
C ARG A 377 11.85 1.40 -26.73
N ASP A 378 12.18 1.77 -27.96
CA ASP A 378 12.87 0.87 -28.89
C ASP A 378 14.28 0.53 -28.40
N ILE A 379 14.97 1.51 -27.77
CA ILE A 379 16.24 1.26 -27.11
C ILE A 379 16.05 0.35 -25.89
N TRP A 380 15.04 0.61 -25.06
CA TRP A 380 14.72 -0.22 -23.89
C TRP A 380 14.47 -1.68 -24.27
N ARG A 381 13.68 -1.92 -25.31
CA ARG A 381 13.29 -3.26 -25.78
C ARG A 381 14.45 -4.09 -26.35
N CYS A 382 15.56 -3.47 -26.69
CA CYS A 382 16.76 -4.19 -27.13
C CYS A 382 17.37 -5.08 -26.04
N SER A 383 17.15 -4.77 -24.78
CA SER A 383 17.71 -5.53 -23.64
C SER A 383 16.67 -5.95 -22.61
N ASN A 384 15.39 -5.70 -22.88
CA ASN A 384 14.31 -5.99 -21.94
C ASN A 384 13.13 -6.70 -22.63
N PRO A 385 12.51 -7.70 -21.99
CA PRO A 385 11.48 -8.55 -22.63
C PRO A 385 10.14 -7.82 -22.83
N ASP A 386 9.86 -6.79 -22.06
CA ASP A 386 8.60 -6.05 -22.08
C ASP A 386 8.80 -4.54 -21.87
N ASP A 387 7.69 -3.79 -21.82
CA ASP A 387 7.71 -2.34 -21.65
C ASP A 387 7.77 -1.87 -20.19
N TYR A 388 7.89 -2.78 -19.20
CA TYR A 388 8.00 -2.40 -17.79
C TYR A 388 9.38 -1.82 -17.49
N GLY A 389 9.48 -0.51 -17.51
CA GLY A 389 10.71 0.28 -17.42
C GLY A 389 10.99 1.12 -18.67
N ALA A 390 10.15 1.01 -19.70
CA ALA A 390 10.24 1.89 -20.88
C ALA A 390 9.65 3.30 -20.64
N GLY A 391 8.96 3.53 -19.52
CA GLY A 391 8.42 4.82 -19.13
C GLY A 391 9.17 5.45 -17.95
N VAL A 392 8.88 6.72 -17.69
CA VAL A 392 9.35 7.40 -16.48
C VAL A 392 8.62 6.85 -15.25
N LEU A 393 7.29 6.78 -15.31
CA LEU A 393 6.46 6.09 -14.32
C LEU A 393 5.94 4.77 -14.91
N ASN A 394 6.30 3.65 -14.30
CA ASN A 394 5.95 2.30 -14.70
C ASN A 394 5.07 1.64 -13.64
N VAL A 395 3.86 1.23 -14.00
CA VAL A 395 2.84 0.82 -13.03
C VAL A 395 2.31 -0.59 -13.32
N LYS A 396 2.40 -1.48 -12.33
CA LYS A 396 1.66 -2.75 -12.21
C LYS A 396 0.67 -2.72 -11.05
N GLY A 397 0.80 -1.76 -10.13
CA GLY A 397 -0.06 -1.58 -8.96
C GLY A 397 -1.45 -1.04 -9.29
N HIS A 398 -2.32 -1.00 -8.30
CA HIS A 398 -3.70 -0.54 -8.45
C HIS A 398 -4.12 0.39 -7.31
N ASP A 399 -5.25 1.12 -7.46
CA ASP A 399 -5.74 2.09 -6.47
C ASP A 399 -4.68 3.14 -6.12
N LEU A 400 -4.10 3.76 -7.14
CA LEU A 400 -3.05 4.75 -6.99
C LEU A 400 -3.56 6.14 -7.41
N SER A 401 -3.14 7.17 -6.69
CA SER A 401 -3.42 8.55 -7.05
C SER A 401 -2.13 9.37 -7.15
N PHE A 402 -2.07 10.21 -8.17
CA PHE A 402 -0.96 11.12 -8.44
C PHE A 402 -1.51 12.53 -8.53
N SER A 403 -0.92 13.47 -7.78
CA SER A 403 -1.39 14.85 -7.78
C SER A 403 -0.25 15.88 -7.64
N ASN A 404 -0.45 17.07 -8.22
CA ASN A 404 0.45 18.22 -8.10
C ASN A 404 1.89 17.92 -8.54
N LEU A 405 2.12 17.22 -9.65
CA LEU A 405 3.46 16.87 -10.12
C LEU A 405 3.54 16.85 -11.64
N THR A 406 4.76 16.96 -12.14
CA THR A 406 5.11 16.82 -13.56
C THR A 406 5.89 15.52 -13.77
N ILE A 407 5.48 14.71 -14.76
CA ILE A 407 6.21 13.52 -15.23
C ILE A 407 6.60 13.77 -16.66
N MET A 408 7.89 13.71 -16.96
CA MET A 408 8.42 14.08 -18.27
C MET A 408 9.43 13.06 -18.79
N ASN A 409 9.15 12.54 -19.98
CA ASN A 409 10.17 11.85 -20.77
C ASN A 409 10.80 12.86 -21.73
N ASP A 410 12.04 13.23 -21.46
CA ASP A 410 12.68 14.32 -22.20
C ASP A 410 13.48 13.86 -23.43
N TYR A 411 13.44 12.58 -23.80
CA TYR A 411 14.21 12.03 -24.92
C TYR A 411 13.98 12.81 -26.20
N GLY A 412 12.73 12.94 -26.63
CA GLY A 412 12.40 13.62 -27.91
C GLY A 412 12.66 15.13 -27.89
N PHE A 413 12.58 15.77 -26.72
CA PHE A 413 12.93 17.20 -26.60
C PHE A 413 14.42 17.44 -26.70
N ASN A 414 15.26 16.50 -26.28
CA ASN A 414 16.71 16.61 -26.21
C ASN A 414 17.45 15.93 -27.36
N ALA A 415 16.79 15.07 -28.14
CA ALA A 415 17.40 14.33 -29.24
C ALA A 415 17.91 15.31 -30.35
N LYS A 416 19.19 15.19 -30.68
CA LYS A 416 19.83 16.04 -31.71
C LYS A 416 20.01 15.34 -33.05
N SER A 417 20.01 14.02 -33.05
CA SER A 417 20.22 13.18 -34.25
C SER A 417 19.54 11.84 -34.05
N ASP A 418 19.42 11.07 -35.12
CA ASP A 418 19.03 9.67 -35.06
C ASP A 418 20.06 8.88 -34.25
N VAL A 419 19.56 7.88 -33.51
CA VAL A 419 20.39 6.96 -32.73
C VAL A 419 20.12 5.54 -33.20
N THR A 420 21.17 4.88 -33.71
CA THR A 420 21.12 3.47 -34.12
C THR A 420 21.98 2.64 -33.16
N ILE A 421 21.42 1.60 -32.61
CA ILE A 421 22.10 0.68 -31.68
C ILE A 421 21.97 -0.77 -32.12
N PRO A 422 22.95 -1.66 -31.82
CA PRO A 422 22.79 -3.09 -31.91
C PRO A 422 21.62 -3.55 -31.02
N CYS A 423 20.88 -4.54 -31.48
CA CYS A 423 19.68 -5.04 -30.81
C CYS A 423 19.52 -6.53 -31.11
N LEU A 424 18.78 -7.25 -30.25
CA LEU A 424 18.30 -8.58 -30.56
C LEU A 424 16.82 -8.52 -30.94
N ASN A 425 16.44 -9.18 -32.02
CA ASN A 425 15.02 -9.30 -32.36
C ASN A 425 14.33 -10.36 -31.46
N GLU A 426 13.02 -10.53 -31.61
CA GLU A 426 12.22 -11.50 -30.83
C GLU A 426 12.72 -12.95 -30.97
N ALA A 427 13.40 -13.28 -32.04
CA ALA A 427 14.03 -14.59 -32.27
C ALA A 427 15.45 -14.70 -31.70
N GLY A 428 15.94 -13.67 -30.98
CA GLY A 428 17.29 -13.63 -30.41
C GLY A 428 18.40 -13.42 -31.46
N LYS A 429 18.05 -13.03 -32.69
CA LYS A 429 19.02 -12.75 -33.74
C LYS A 429 19.50 -11.30 -33.67
N GLU A 430 20.80 -11.09 -33.84
CA GLU A 430 21.38 -9.74 -33.93
C GLU A 430 20.75 -8.92 -35.05
N THR A 431 20.42 -7.70 -34.75
CA THR A 431 19.84 -6.69 -35.64
C THR A 431 20.26 -5.30 -35.15
N THR A 432 19.70 -4.28 -35.74
CA THR A 432 19.86 -2.89 -35.27
C THR A 432 18.49 -2.26 -35.11
N THR A 433 18.36 -1.38 -34.11
CA THR A 433 17.21 -0.49 -34.00
C THR A 433 17.64 0.95 -34.15
N THR A 434 16.81 1.74 -34.83
CA THR A 434 17.05 3.19 -35.03
C THR A 434 15.91 3.99 -34.45
N VAL A 435 16.23 4.84 -33.49
CA VAL A 435 15.31 5.84 -32.96
C VAL A 435 15.57 7.13 -33.70
N GLN A 436 14.61 7.54 -34.50
CA GLN A 436 14.75 8.73 -35.33
C GLN A 436 14.63 10.00 -34.47
N LYS A 437 15.38 11.04 -34.90
CA LYS A 437 15.28 12.37 -34.31
C LYS A 437 13.85 12.88 -34.42
N TYR A 438 13.38 13.43 -33.34
CA TYR A 438 12.09 14.07 -33.26
C TYR A 438 12.26 15.60 -33.22
N ALA A 439 11.75 16.31 -34.21
CA ALA A 439 11.74 17.77 -34.23
C ALA A 439 10.38 18.30 -33.76
N LEU A 440 10.36 18.87 -32.58
CA LEU A 440 9.23 19.59 -32.00
C LEU A 440 9.68 21.00 -31.59
N PRO A 441 8.85 21.99 -31.74
CA PRO A 441 7.70 22.10 -32.66
C PRO A 441 8.16 22.13 -34.12
N ARG A 442 7.23 21.98 -35.08
CA ARG A 442 7.55 22.18 -36.51
C ARG A 442 8.22 23.52 -36.71
N GLU A 443 9.20 23.55 -37.58
CA GLU A 443 9.82 24.80 -37.97
C GLU A 443 8.79 25.71 -38.67
N LYS A 444 8.82 27.00 -38.34
CA LYS A 444 7.89 27.98 -38.90
C LYS A 444 8.01 28.01 -40.41
N GLY A 445 6.93 27.71 -41.14
CA GLY A 445 6.88 27.72 -42.59
C GLY A 445 6.87 26.34 -43.27
N GLU A 446 6.99 25.25 -42.53
CA GLU A 446 6.80 23.90 -43.07
C GLU A 446 5.32 23.68 -43.44
N LYS A 447 5.08 23.26 -44.69
CA LYS A 447 3.74 22.87 -45.12
C LYS A 447 3.37 21.49 -44.65
N GLU A 448 2.07 21.26 -44.41
CA GLU A 448 1.54 19.95 -44.07
C GLU A 448 1.96 18.93 -45.14
N GLY A 449 2.64 17.86 -44.75
CA GLY A 449 3.10 16.79 -45.62
C GLY A 449 4.48 16.95 -46.24
N GLU A 450 5.17 18.11 -46.11
CA GLU A 450 6.51 18.32 -46.65
C GLU A 450 7.63 17.73 -45.80
N LYS A 451 7.46 17.66 -44.50
CA LYS A 451 8.34 16.92 -43.59
C LYS A 451 7.50 16.01 -42.71
N ILE A 452 7.60 14.73 -42.92
CA ILE A 452 7.07 13.76 -42.01
C ILE A 452 8.03 13.74 -40.83
N VAL A 453 7.69 14.47 -39.79
CA VAL A 453 8.34 14.28 -38.51
C VAL A 453 7.81 12.93 -37.99
N ARG A 454 8.47 11.85 -38.34
CA ARG A 454 8.18 10.56 -37.76
C ARG A 454 8.80 10.49 -36.39
N VAL A 455 7.96 10.26 -35.46
CA VAL A 455 8.35 9.71 -34.21
C VAL A 455 8.07 8.23 -34.29
N ASP A 456 9.00 7.50 -34.79
CA ASP A 456 9.00 6.07 -34.58
C ASP A 456 9.67 5.86 -33.23
N GLY A 457 8.89 5.75 -32.20
CA GLY A 457 9.38 5.48 -30.87
C GLY A 457 8.44 6.02 -29.82
N HIS A 458 7.90 5.11 -29.05
CA HIS A 458 7.12 5.47 -27.90
C HIS A 458 8.04 6.02 -26.80
N GLN A 459 7.64 7.14 -26.22
CA GLN A 459 8.39 7.84 -25.18
C GLN A 459 7.46 8.10 -24.00
N PHE A 460 7.14 7.04 -23.28
CA PHE A 460 6.16 7.10 -22.20
C PHE A 460 6.61 8.04 -21.07
N ALA A 461 5.80 9.02 -20.72
CA ALA A 461 5.85 9.62 -19.40
C ALA A 461 5.24 8.63 -18.39
N VAL A 462 4.09 8.03 -18.73
CA VAL A 462 3.41 7.03 -17.92
C VAL A 462 3.13 5.78 -18.74
N ARG A 463 3.64 4.65 -18.30
CA ARG A 463 3.37 3.33 -18.86
C ARG A 463 2.75 2.43 -17.79
N THR A 464 1.57 1.88 -18.06
CA THR A 464 0.99 0.84 -17.21
C THR A 464 1.10 -0.53 -17.85
N MET A 465 1.01 -1.56 -17.03
CA MET A 465 1.00 -2.97 -17.44
C MET A 465 -0.36 -3.60 -17.13
N PRO A 466 -0.68 -4.80 -17.66
CA PRO A 466 -1.89 -5.51 -17.30
C PRO A 466 -2.06 -5.64 -15.78
N GLY A 467 -3.28 -5.41 -15.29
CA GLY A 467 -3.60 -5.39 -13.85
C GLY A 467 -3.50 -4.02 -13.19
N ALA A 468 -2.84 -3.05 -13.81
CA ALA A 468 -2.83 -1.67 -13.31
C ALA A 468 -4.18 -0.99 -13.56
N THR A 469 -4.95 -0.79 -12.52
CA THR A 469 -6.32 -0.27 -12.59
C THR A 469 -6.62 0.68 -11.45
N ARG A 470 -7.66 1.49 -11.58
CA ARG A 470 -8.07 2.53 -10.63
C ARG A 470 -6.94 3.50 -10.33
N LEU A 471 -6.43 4.10 -11.42
CA LEU A 471 -5.37 5.11 -11.37
C LEU A 471 -5.96 6.50 -11.61
N SER A 472 -5.69 7.45 -10.71
CA SER A 472 -6.08 8.84 -10.87
C SER A 472 -4.87 9.77 -10.99
N PHE A 473 -5.00 10.74 -11.89
CA PHE A 473 -4.05 11.85 -12.06
C PHE A 473 -4.83 13.15 -11.93
N GLU A 474 -4.48 13.96 -10.96
CA GLU A 474 -5.17 15.21 -10.67
C GLU A 474 -4.17 16.35 -10.59
N HIS A 475 -4.42 17.42 -11.34
CA HIS A 475 -3.55 18.58 -11.38
C HIS A 475 -2.09 18.21 -11.74
N CYS A 476 -1.91 17.33 -12.73
CA CYS A 476 -0.61 16.86 -13.19
C CYS A 476 -0.23 17.39 -14.57
N THR A 477 1.06 17.40 -14.85
CA THR A 477 1.60 17.59 -16.19
C THR A 477 2.32 16.33 -16.66
N LEU A 478 1.89 15.76 -17.77
CA LEU A 478 2.48 14.57 -18.38
C LEU A 478 3.04 14.97 -19.75
N ARG A 479 4.34 14.83 -19.95
CA ARG A 479 5.01 15.32 -21.16
C ARG A 479 5.95 14.28 -21.77
N SER A 480 5.94 14.22 -23.10
CA SER A 480 6.99 13.54 -23.85
C SER A 480 7.25 14.24 -25.17
N GLY A 481 8.45 14.07 -25.71
CA GLY A 481 8.79 14.55 -27.06
C GLY A 481 8.38 13.55 -28.14
N GLY A 482 7.76 12.44 -27.82
CA GLY A 482 7.41 11.36 -28.73
C GLY A 482 5.97 10.86 -28.61
N GLY A 483 5.76 9.62 -28.99
CA GLY A 483 4.45 8.96 -28.94
C GLY A 483 4.10 8.39 -27.57
N ASP A 484 2.82 8.08 -27.36
CA ASP A 484 2.29 7.35 -26.20
C ASP A 484 2.62 8.00 -24.83
N THR A 485 2.53 9.33 -24.71
CA THR A 485 2.89 10.04 -23.47
C THR A 485 2.21 9.46 -22.25
N MET A 486 0.87 9.29 -22.29
CA MET A 486 0.06 8.61 -21.27
C MET A 486 -0.51 7.33 -21.87
N SER A 487 0.10 6.19 -21.53
CA SER A 487 -0.20 4.89 -22.14
C SER A 487 -0.70 3.87 -21.11
N PRO A 488 -1.96 3.93 -20.65
CA PRO A 488 -2.62 2.88 -19.91
C PRO A 488 -2.78 1.62 -20.77
N TRP A 489 -2.54 0.44 -20.22
CA TRP A 489 -2.47 -0.80 -21.03
C TRP A 489 -3.49 -1.88 -20.69
N ASP A 490 -4.23 -1.78 -19.61
CA ASP A 490 -5.21 -2.80 -19.24
C ASP A 490 -6.53 -2.60 -19.98
N VAL A 491 -6.77 -3.45 -20.98
CA VAL A 491 -7.99 -3.43 -21.81
C VAL A 491 -9.21 -4.07 -21.12
N ASN A 492 -9.00 -4.90 -20.10
CA ASN A 492 -10.05 -5.70 -19.48
C ASN A 492 -10.60 -5.08 -18.21
N THR A 493 -9.73 -4.66 -17.30
CA THR A 493 -10.11 -4.16 -15.97
C THR A 493 -9.65 -2.72 -15.72
N GLY A 494 -8.99 -2.11 -16.69
CA GLY A 494 -8.42 -0.76 -16.58
C GLY A 494 -9.47 0.30 -16.30
N MET A 495 -9.20 1.15 -15.30
CA MET A 495 -10.01 2.30 -14.92
C MET A 495 -9.05 3.48 -14.68
N TYR A 496 -9.22 4.55 -15.46
CA TYR A 496 -8.28 5.67 -15.46
C TYR A 496 -9.03 7.00 -15.39
N TYR A 497 -8.65 7.83 -14.42
CA TYR A 497 -9.25 9.13 -14.20
C TYR A 497 -8.20 10.23 -14.29
N LEU A 498 -8.43 11.23 -15.12
CA LEU A 498 -7.60 12.42 -15.25
C LEU A 498 -8.46 13.66 -14.98
N ASN A 499 -7.99 14.56 -14.14
CA ASN A 499 -8.68 15.83 -13.89
C ASN A 499 -7.67 16.98 -13.81
N ASP A 500 -7.95 18.07 -14.53
CA ASP A 500 -7.10 19.26 -14.58
C ASP A 500 -5.62 18.93 -14.92
N CYS A 501 -5.43 18.01 -15.88
CA CYS A 501 -4.11 17.61 -16.35
C CYS A 501 -3.74 18.29 -17.66
N LEU A 502 -2.44 18.55 -17.84
CA LEU A 502 -1.85 18.88 -19.14
C LEU A 502 -1.13 17.64 -19.67
N ILE A 503 -1.51 17.19 -20.86
CA ILE A 503 -0.88 16.07 -21.55
C ILE A 503 -0.27 16.60 -22.85
N GLU A 504 1.06 16.56 -22.99
CA GLU A 504 1.79 17.03 -24.15
C GLU A 504 2.57 15.91 -24.79
N GLY A 505 2.49 15.80 -26.12
CA GLY A 505 3.22 14.78 -26.85
C GLY A 505 3.05 14.83 -28.34
N GLY A 506 3.71 13.89 -28.99
CA GLY A 506 3.62 13.68 -30.44
C GLY A 506 2.39 12.85 -30.81
N VAL A 507 2.57 11.81 -31.61
CA VAL A 507 1.50 10.91 -32.03
C VAL A 507 1.00 10.07 -30.85
N ASP A 508 -0.31 9.83 -30.80
CA ASP A 508 -0.94 8.95 -29.81
C ASP A 508 -0.60 9.34 -28.36
N LEU A 509 -0.55 10.65 -28.08
CA LEU A 509 -0.11 11.16 -26.79
C LEU A 509 -1.00 10.72 -25.59
N TYR A 510 -2.24 10.31 -25.89
CA TYR A 510 -3.16 9.73 -24.92
C TYR A 510 -3.75 8.42 -25.46
N CYS A 511 -3.39 7.31 -24.83
CA CYS A 511 -3.77 5.96 -25.25
C CYS A 511 -4.70 5.29 -24.22
N PRO A 512 -5.95 5.78 -24.04
CA PRO A 512 -6.86 5.17 -23.08
C PRO A 512 -7.23 3.73 -23.49
N ARG A 513 -7.38 2.86 -22.50
CA ARG A 513 -7.92 1.51 -22.64
C ARG A 513 -8.81 1.21 -21.44
N GLY A 514 -9.76 0.28 -21.60
CA GLY A 514 -10.75 0.03 -20.56
C GLY A 514 -11.69 1.21 -20.36
N TYR A 515 -11.96 1.57 -19.12
CA TYR A 515 -12.79 2.71 -18.74
C TYR A 515 -11.92 3.94 -18.48
N ALA A 516 -12.18 5.04 -19.15
CA ALA A 516 -11.40 6.27 -18.99
C ALA A 516 -12.29 7.51 -18.92
N LEU A 517 -11.96 8.39 -17.98
CA LEU A 517 -12.59 9.70 -17.83
C LEU A 517 -11.49 10.78 -17.74
N ALA A 518 -11.50 11.72 -18.65
CA ALA A 518 -10.66 12.93 -18.58
C ALA A 518 -11.57 14.15 -18.47
N GLU A 519 -11.42 14.92 -17.39
CA GLU A 519 -12.18 16.15 -17.16
C GLU A 519 -11.22 17.35 -17.06
N ASN A 520 -11.60 18.48 -17.67
CA ASN A 520 -10.89 19.75 -17.55
C ASN A 520 -9.41 19.67 -17.97
N CYS A 521 -9.06 18.73 -18.87
CA CYS A 521 -7.70 18.47 -19.29
C CYS A 521 -7.35 19.29 -20.54
N THR A 522 -6.06 19.64 -20.68
CA THR A 522 -5.50 20.24 -21.89
C THR A 522 -4.57 19.24 -22.56
N PHE A 523 -4.81 19.00 -23.85
CA PHE A 523 -3.98 18.17 -24.72
C PHE A 523 -3.20 19.06 -25.67
N VAL A 524 -1.86 18.98 -25.62
CA VAL A 524 -0.95 19.73 -26.51
C VAL A 524 -0.40 18.77 -27.56
N CYS A 525 -0.87 18.93 -28.78
CA CYS A 525 -0.76 17.94 -29.84
C CYS A 525 0.29 18.35 -30.87
N HIS A 526 1.36 17.55 -30.97
CA HIS A 526 2.42 17.76 -31.94
C HIS A 526 2.44 16.64 -33.00
N ASN A 527 1.28 16.36 -33.60
CA ASN A 527 1.10 15.21 -34.50
C ASN A 527 0.42 15.58 -35.81
N LEU A 528 0.56 14.71 -36.79
CA LEU A 528 -0.19 14.73 -38.05
C LEU A 528 -1.07 13.48 -38.22
N SER A 529 -1.13 12.63 -37.23
CA SER A 529 -1.84 11.34 -37.27
C SER A 529 -2.96 11.26 -36.25
N ALA A 530 -2.65 11.29 -34.98
CA ALA A 530 -3.65 11.19 -33.93
C ALA A 530 -3.11 11.72 -32.60
N ALA A 531 -3.93 12.46 -31.85
CA ALA A 531 -3.68 12.80 -30.46
C ALA A 531 -4.11 11.64 -29.53
N ILE A 532 -5.26 11.04 -29.83
CA ILE A 532 -5.83 9.94 -29.07
C ILE A 532 -5.66 8.65 -29.86
N TRP A 533 -5.19 7.59 -29.19
CA TRP A 533 -5.10 6.26 -29.74
C TRP A 533 -5.82 5.24 -28.85
N HIS A 534 -6.69 4.42 -29.44
CA HIS A 534 -7.36 3.35 -28.72
C HIS A 534 -7.19 2.01 -29.45
N ASP A 535 -6.51 1.08 -28.83
CA ASP A 535 -6.22 -0.24 -29.40
C ASP A 535 -7.32 -1.30 -29.11
N GLY A 536 -8.41 -0.88 -28.49
CA GLY A 536 -9.56 -1.74 -28.23
C GLY A 536 -9.90 -1.89 -26.75
N SER A 537 -11.12 -2.41 -26.53
CA SER A 537 -11.63 -2.77 -25.21
C SER A 537 -12.18 -4.20 -25.24
N GLY A 538 -12.04 -4.92 -24.14
CA GLY A 538 -12.63 -6.26 -23.94
C GLY A 538 -14.06 -6.23 -23.41
N ASP A 539 -14.59 -5.04 -23.06
CA ASP A 539 -15.91 -4.85 -22.48
C ASP A 539 -16.72 -3.86 -23.32
N GLU A 540 -17.89 -4.26 -23.78
CA GLU A 540 -18.79 -3.41 -24.58
C GLU A 540 -19.21 -2.13 -23.84
N GLN A 541 -19.28 -2.17 -22.51
CA GLN A 541 -19.66 -1.04 -21.68
C GLN A 541 -18.49 -0.07 -21.42
N ALA A 542 -17.27 -0.48 -21.71
CA ALA A 542 -16.10 0.37 -21.53
C ALA A 542 -16.17 1.59 -22.47
N LYS A 543 -15.81 2.73 -21.94
CA LYS A 543 -15.88 4.00 -22.67
C LYS A 543 -14.75 4.95 -22.27
N THR A 544 -14.31 5.74 -23.23
CA THR A 544 -13.44 6.89 -23.04
C THR A 544 -14.30 8.16 -23.09
N VAL A 545 -14.37 8.86 -21.98
CA VAL A 545 -15.12 10.11 -21.85
C VAL A 545 -14.15 11.26 -21.66
N LEU A 546 -14.24 12.27 -22.55
CA LEU A 546 -13.52 13.54 -22.43
C LEU A 546 -14.55 14.63 -22.20
N LYS A 547 -14.41 15.37 -21.10
CA LYS A 547 -15.39 16.35 -20.67
C LYS A 547 -14.70 17.67 -20.31
N ASN A 548 -15.16 18.77 -20.89
CA ASN A 548 -14.56 20.10 -20.71
C ASN A 548 -13.06 20.12 -21.07
N CYS A 549 -12.64 19.32 -22.04
CA CYS A 549 -11.23 19.22 -22.42
C CYS A 549 -10.89 20.20 -23.55
N ARG A 550 -9.66 20.70 -23.55
CA ARG A 550 -9.13 21.56 -24.59
C ARG A 550 -8.02 20.87 -25.37
N PHE A 551 -8.10 20.91 -26.69
CA PHE A 551 -7.05 20.44 -27.59
C PHE A 551 -6.43 21.65 -28.30
N VAL A 552 -5.10 21.75 -28.21
CA VAL A 552 -4.29 22.76 -28.88
C VAL A 552 -3.08 22.09 -29.50
N GLY A 553 -2.50 22.65 -30.54
CA GLY A 553 -1.33 22.00 -31.12
C GLY A 553 -0.80 22.64 -32.37
N ASP A 554 0.10 21.91 -33.02
CA ASP A 554 0.72 22.33 -34.29
C ASP A 554 -0.32 22.33 -35.43
N PRO A 555 -0.15 23.18 -36.45
CA PRO A 555 -1.07 23.18 -37.58
C PRO A 555 -1.23 21.81 -38.23
N GLY A 556 -2.47 21.36 -38.37
CA GLY A 556 -2.82 20.08 -39.01
C GLY A 556 -2.84 18.88 -38.05
N TYR A 557 -2.79 19.07 -36.71
CA TYR A 557 -2.95 17.95 -35.79
C TYR A 557 -4.32 17.31 -35.94
N LYS A 558 -4.37 15.98 -35.79
CA LYS A 558 -5.57 15.17 -35.87
C LYS A 558 -6.01 14.68 -34.48
N LEU A 559 -7.34 14.61 -34.28
CA LEU A 559 -7.93 14.37 -32.97
C LEU A 559 -7.69 12.96 -32.46
N GLY A 560 -7.93 11.93 -33.28
CA GLY A 560 -7.77 10.59 -32.78
C GLY A 560 -8.06 9.48 -33.78
N ARG A 561 -7.69 8.27 -33.40
CA ARG A 561 -7.93 7.03 -34.17
C ARG A 561 -8.09 5.82 -33.24
N TYR A 562 -8.68 4.75 -33.73
CA TYR A 562 -8.79 3.48 -33.03
C TYR A 562 -8.69 2.30 -34.00
N HIS A 563 -8.23 1.13 -33.52
CA HIS A 563 -8.07 -0.08 -34.32
C HIS A 563 -9.21 -1.09 -34.15
N ARG A 564 -9.72 -1.20 -32.92
CA ARG A 564 -10.62 -2.26 -32.46
C ARG A 564 -11.79 -1.62 -31.75
N GLU A 565 -12.64 -2.44 -31.16
CA GLU A 565 -13.81 -1.99 -30.41
C GLU A 565 -13.46 -0.85 -29.44
N ALA A 566 -14.08 0.31 -29.66
CA ALA A 566 -13.87 1.49 -28.83
C ALA A 566 -15.15 2.32 -28.74
N GLN A 567 -15.30 3.07 -27.66
CA GLN A 567 -16.42 3.98 -27.47
C GLN A 567 -15.92 5.31 -26.92
N PHE A 568 -16.20 6.40 -27.63
CA PHE A 568 -15.77 7.74 -27.26
C PHE A 568 -16.95 8.66 -27.05
N TYR A 569 -16.87 9.48 -26.00
CA TYR A 569 -17.74 10.61 -25.75
C TYR A 569 -16.91 11.87 -25.52
N LEU A 570 -17.16 12.91 -26.31
CA LEU A 570 -16.56 14.21 -26.16
C LEU A 570 -17.65 15.23 -25.82
N PHE A 571 -17.64 15.74 -24.60
CA PHE A 571 -18.62 16.70 -24.09
C PHE A 571 -17.96 18.04 -23.79
N ASN A 572 -18.50 19.13 -24.31
CA ASN A 572 -18.01 20.49 -24.05
C ASN A 572 -16.51 20.64 -24.33
N CYS A 573 -15.98 19.92 -25.32
CA CYS A 573 -14.58 20.02 -25.69
C CYS A 573 -14.35 21.20 -26.62
N SER A 574 -13.18 21.83 -26.52
CA SER A 574 -12.75 22.89 -27.40
C SER A 574 -11.49 22.50 -28.16
N PHE A 575 -11.45 22.87 -29.42
CA PHE A 575 -10.32 22.63 -30.33
C PHE A 575 -9.82 23.94 -30.88
N ASP A 576 -8.49 24.13 -30.94
CA ASP A 576 -7.95 25.34 -31.52
C ASP A 576 -8.05 25.34 -33.06
N LYS A 577 -7.80 26.47 -33.67
CA LYS A 577 -7.89 26.65 -35.14
C LYS A 577 -6.92 25.76 -35.93
N ASN A 578 -5.89 25.20 -35.31
CA ASN A 578 -4.87 24.38 -35.93
C ASN A 578 -5.32 22.93 -36.16
N MET A 579 -6.44 22.50 -35.57
CA MET A 579 -6.95 21.14 -35.75
C MET A 579 -7.33 20.87 -37.21
N ALA A 580 -6.90 19.75 -37.76
CA ALA A 580 -7.29 19.28 -39.09
C ALA A 580 -8.78 18.89 -39.15
N ASP A 581 -9.37 18.97 -40.37
CA ASP A 581 -10.71 18.46 -40.65
C ASP A 581 -10.71 16.92 -40.66
N ALA A 582 -10.57 16.33 -39.48
CA ALA A 582 -10.54 14.88 -39.31
C ALA A 582 -11.22 14.47 -37.97
N PRO A 583 -12.38 13.82 -37.98
CA PRO A 583 -12.97 13.25 -36.78
C PRO A 583 -12.11 12.07 -36.27
N ILE A 584 -12.44 11.56 -35.08
CA ILE A 584 -11.88 10.28 -34.62
C ILE A 584 -12.31 9.17 -35.60
N TYR A 585 -11.35 8.45 -36.16
CA TYR A 585 -11.58 7.47 -37.22
C TYR A 585 -11.04 6.09 -36.88
N GLN A 586 -11.60 5.06 -37.52
CA GLN A 586 -11.04 3.72 -37.48
C GLN A 586 -9.82 3.63 -38.41
N SER A 587 -8.70 3.17 -37.86
CA SER A 587 -7.48 2.87 -38.62
C SER A 587 -7.46 1.37 -38.98
N GLY A 588 -7.39 1.08 -40.27
CA GLY A 588 -7.47 -0.29 -40.80
C GLY A 588 -8.90 -0.70 -41.16
N ASP A 589 -9.05 -1.93 -41.63
CA ASP A 589 -10.25 -2.51 -42.24
C ASP A 589 -10.95 -3.58 -41.36
N ARG A 590 -10.58 -3.66 -40.09
CA ARG A 590 -11.16 -4.65 -39.16
C ARG A 590 -12.66 -4.41 -38.99
N VAL A 591 -13.44 -5.48 -39.11
CA VAL A 591 -14.89 -5.45 -38.79
C VAL A 591 -15.07 -5.27 -37.29
N LEU A 592 -15.89 -4.30 -36.90
CA LEU A 592 -16.26 -4.02 -35.52
C LEU A 592 -17.58 -4.70 -35.17
N ASN A 593 -17.62 -5.51 -34.13
CA ASN A 593 -18.83 -6.18 -33.68
C ASN A 593 -19.84 -5.19 -33.10
N TRP A 594 -19.34 -4.11 -32.45
CA TRP A 594 -20.20 -3.11 -31.81
C TRP A 594 -20.34 -1.82 -32.63
N GLY A 595 -19.77 -1.79 -33.84
CA GLY A 595 -19.86 -0.67 -34.78
C GLY A 595 -19.07 0.57 -34.34
N HIS A 596 -19.27 1.66 -35.08
CA HIS A 596 -18.61 2.93 -34.81
C HIS A 596 -19.34 3.70 -33.71
N ARG A 597 -18.67 3.93 -32.58
CA ARG A 597 -19.25 4.52 -31.37
C ARG A 597 -18.47 5.76 -30.94
N VAL A 598 -18.53 6.81 -31.77
CA VAL A 598 -17.88 8.11 -31.51
C VAL A 598 -18.96 9.17 -31.39
N TYR A 599 -19.05 9.81 -30.23
CA TYR A 599 -20.11 10.73 -29.89
C TYR A 599 -19.56 12.09 -29.49
N TYR A 600 -20.15 13.14 -30.05
CA TYR A 600 -19.84 14.53 -29.78
C TYR A 600 -21.08 15.25 -29.24
N SER A 601 -20.90 16.15 -28.27
CA SER A 601 -21.94 17.05 -27.79
C SER A 601 -21.30 18.34 -27.28
N GLU A 602 -21.83 19.49 -27.74
CA GLU A 602 -21.34 20.83 -27.35
C GLU A 602 -19.81 20.99 -27.48
N SER A 603 -19.24 20.41 -28.53
CA SER A 603 -17.78 20.39 -28.77
C SER A 603 -17.47 21.22 -30.01
N HIS A 604 -16.66 22.28 -29.86
CA HIS A 604 -16.51 23.34 -30.86
C HIS A 604 -15.04 23.67 -31.16
N ARG A 605 -14.82 24.16 -32.38
CA ARG A 605 -13.50 24.57 -32.85
C ARG A 605 -13.38 26.10 -32.98
N ASP A 606 -12.28 26.66 -32.54
CA ASP A 606 -11.93 28.05 -32.76
C ASP A 606 -11.79 28.34 -34.29
N GLY A 607 -12.51 29.33 -34.78
CA GLY A 607 -12.51 29.69 -36.22
C GLY A 607 -13.56 28.95 -37.04
N GLY A 608 -14.48 28.22 -36.43
CA GLY A 608 -15.63 27.55 -37.02
C GLY A 608 -15.56 26.05 -37.01
N ASP A 609 -16.72 25.44 -36.86
CA ASP A 609 -16.90 24.01 -36.77
C ASP A 609 -16.84 23.32 -38.12
N PHE A 610 -16.23 22.13 -38.15
CA PHE A 610 -16.33 21.25 -39.30
C PHE A 610 -17.69 20.53 -39.34
N ALA A 611 -18.04 19.95 -40.48
CA ALA A 611 -19.32 19.31 -40.71
C ALA A 611 -19.69 18.21 -39.73
N TRP A 612 -18.69 17.56 -39.12
CA TRP A 612 -18.85 16.48 -38.15
C TRP A 612 -18.97 16.95 -36.69
N HIS A 613 -18.75 18.24 -36.38
CA HIS A 613 -18.97 18.81 -35.03
C HIS A 613 -20.48 18.93 -34.69
N LYS A 614 -21.23 17.88 -34.90
CA LYS A 614 -22.67 17.87 -34.61
C LYS A 614 -22.95 17.04 -33.39
N ASN A 615 -23.86 17.50 -32.56
CA ASN A 615 -24.40 16.70 -31.47
C ASN A 615 -25.03 15.43 -32.02
N ASN A 616 -24.42 14.28 -31.77
CA ASN A 616 -24.87 12.97 -32.26
C ASN A 616 -25.20 11.99 -31.13
N THR A 617 -25.38 12.47 -29.90
CA THR A 617 -25.83 11.71 -28.74
C THR A 617 -26.92 12.43 -27.99
N LYS A 618 -27.88 11.67 -27.38
CA LYS A 618 -28.89 12.18 -26.46
C LYS A 618 -28.42 12.23 -25.00
N ILE A 619 -27.30 11.57 -24.69
CA ILE A 619 -26.71 11.54 -23.35
C ILE A 619 -26.13 12.93 -23.04
N LYS A 620 -26.43 13.44 -21.85
CA LYS A 620 -25.94 14.74 -21.40
C LYS A 620 -24.60 14.60 -20.65
N ALA A 621 -23.76 15.63 -20.73
CA ALA A 621 -22.51 15.69 -19.98
C ALA A 621 -22.67 15.48 -18.48
N THR A 622 -23.82 15.89 -17.91
CA THR A 622 -24.15 15.71 -16.47
C THR A 622 -24.43 14.26 -16.09
N GLU A 623 -24.75 13.40 -17.04
CA GLU A 623 -24.99 11.97 -16.81
C GLU A 623 -23.67 11.18 -16.79
N MET A 624 -22.63 11.70 -17.45
CA MET A 624 -21.28 11.10 -17.47
C MET A 624 -20.47 11.58 -16.26
N THR A 625 -20.77 10.98 -15.12
CA THR A 625 -20.08 11.22 -13.84
C THR A 625 -19.08 10.13 -13.55
N PHE A 626 -18.17 10.37 -12.62
CA PHE A 626 -17.24 9.35 -12.12
C PHE A 626 -18.00 8.05 -11.74
N LYS A 627 -19.09 8.17 -10.98
CA LYS A 627 -19.91 7.04 -10.56
C LYS A 627 -20.59 6.31 -11.73
N SER A 628 -21.10 7.04 -12.74
CA SER A 628 -21.78 6.41 -13.88
C SER A 628 -20.82 5.68 -14.83
N ILE A 629 -19.54 6.06 -14.84
CA ILE A 629 -18.50 5.47 -15.69
C ILE A 629 -17.86 4.27 -15.01
N PHE A 630 -17.47 4.40 -13.74
CA PHE A 630 -16.70 3.38 -13.02
C PHE A 630 -17.57 2.49 -12.10
N GLY A 631 -18.82 2.90 -11.84
CA GLY A 631 -19.78 2.14 -11.02
C GLY A 631 -19.31 1.93 -9.59
N GLU A 632 -19.71 0.80 -9.00
CA GLU A 632 -19.29 0.39 -7.67
C GLU A 632 -17.88 -0.22 -7.64
N LYS A 633 -17.28 -0.47 -8.83
CA LYS A 633 -15.94 -1.06 -8.96
C LYS A 633 -14.81 -0.11 -8.54
N TRP A 634 -15.09 1.21 -8.56
CA TRP A 634 -14.16 2.24 -8.10
C TRP A 634 -14.90 3.37 -7.40
N LYS A 635 -14.69 3.49 -6.09
CA LYS A 635 -15.27 4.57 -5.27
C LYS A 635 -14.17 5.62 -5.00
N LYS A 636 -14.46 6.88 -5.33
CA LYS A 636 -13.55 8.01 -5.07
C LYS A 636 -13.86 8.64 -3.72
#